data_bb9b0028668a45c727976669987e443f
#
_entry.id   bb9b0028668a45c727976669987e443f
#
_cell.length_a   1.000
_cell.length_b   1.000
_cell.length_c   1.000
_cell.angle_alpha   90.00
_cell.angle_beta   90.00
_cell.angle_gamma   90.00
#
_symmetry.space_group_name_H-M   'P 1'
#
loop_
_entity.id
_entity.type
_entity.pdbx_description
1 polymer ?
#
loop_
_entity_poly.entity_id
_entity_poly.type
_entity_poly.pdbx_seq_one_letter_code
_entity_poly.pdbx_strand_id
1 'polypeptide(L)'
;MQDPQKKKPVSRRGFIQGVGVTTSTVGLLSRPEEAQAQSSVKALGPEAQPISLNVNGKVLKTSVEPRETLLDTLRNRLEHTGAKRVCDRGTCGACTMIVDGKVQYSCTILAIDAQNRQIQTIESLTANGKVHPIVPAFVNNDAQQCGYCTPGFVMASKGFLDRNPNPTYEQVKEGLGGNLCRCGTYVGVRKAVLEAARSLRGANATKGATNA
;
A
#
# COMPACT_ATOMS: atom_id res chain seq x y z
N MET A 1 37.20 37.95 -34.15
CA MET A 1 36.81 37.78 -32.75
C MET A 1 36.40 36.32 -32.55
N GLN A 2 37.26 35.52 -31.91
CA GLN A 2 37.00 34.09 -31.65
C GLN A 2 36.40 33.99 -30.24
N ASP A 3 35.27 33.31 -30.14
CA ASP A 3 34.52 33.08 -28.88
C ASP A 3 35.31 32.04 -28.02
N PRO A 4 35.72 32.38 -26.77
CA PRO A 4 36.60 31.53 -25.96
C PRO A 4 35.86 30.48 -25.11
N GLN A 5 34.56 30.22 -25.32
CA GLN A 5 33.79 29.36 -24.43
C GLN A 5 33.35 27.99 -24.98
N LYS A 6 33.86 27.54 -26.12
CA LYS A 6 33.50 26.22 -26.64
C LYS A 6 34.25 25.11 -25.91
N LYS A 7 33.76 24.66 -24.75
CA LYS A 7 34.22 23.44 -24.05
C LYS A 7 34.03 22.24 -24.97
N LYS A 8 35.14 21.55 -25.30
CA LYS A 8 35.10 20.32 -26.09
C LYS A 8 34.30 19.24 -25.32
N PRO A 9 33.39 18.49 -25.97
CA PRO A 9 32.66 17.44 -25.29
C PRO A 9 33.61 16.35 -24.84
N VAL A 10 33.51 15.91 -23.61
CA VAL A 10 34.31 14.83 -23.04
C VAL A 10 33.90 13.52 -23.72
N SER A 11 34.85 12.82 -24.37
CA SER A 11 34.56 11.53 -24.97
C SER A 11 34.28 10.47 -23.89
N ARG A 12 33.46 9.44 -24.22
CA ARG A 12 33.17 8.32 -23.31
C ARG A 12 34.43 7.67 -22.76
N ARG A 13 35.49 7.55 -23.62
CA ARG A 13 36.79 6.99 -23.25
C ARG A 13 37.55 7.89 -22.26
N GLY A 14 37.52 9.20 -22.45
CA GLY A 14 38.14 10.17 -21.55
C GLY A 14 37.43 10.24 -20.20
N PHE A 15 36.09 10.06 -20.17
CA PHE A 15 35.33 9.97 -18.94
C PHE A 15 35.69 8.73 -18.11
N ILE A 16 35.74 7.54 -18.75
CA ILE A 16 36.12 6.29 -18.08
C ILE A 16 37.56 6.34 -17.56
N GLN A 17 38.48 6.90 -18.31
CA GLN A 17 39.88 7.05 -17.88
C GLN A 17 40.00 8.04 -16.71
N GLY A 18 39.25 9.12 -16.70
CA GLY A 18 39.25 10.10 -15.60
C GLY A 18 38.69 9.53 -14.30
N VAL A 19 37.62 8.73 -14.37
CA VAL A 19 37.01 8.07 -13.19
C VAL A 19 37.93 6.98 -12.64
N GLY A 20 38.61 6.22 -13.50
CA GLY A 20 39.56 5.15 -13.08
C GLY A 20 40.76 5.67 -12.29
N VAL A 21 41.29 6.84 -12.64
CA VAL A 21 42.44 7.43 -11.93
C VAL A 21 42.05 7.97 -10.56
N THR A 22 40.87 8.58 -10.43
CA THR A 22 40.42 9.12 -9.14
C THR A 22 40.07 8.04 -8.13
N THR A 23 39.49 6.90 -8.55
CA THR A 23 39.21 5.77 -7.65
C THR A 23 40.48 5.06 -7.16
N SER A 24 41.55 5.01 -7.96
CA SER A 24 42.80 4.37 -7.55
C SER A 24 43.60 5.16 -6.51
N THR A 25 43.53 6.50 -6.53
CA THR A 25 44.20 7.35 -5.55
C THR A 25 43.49 7.48 -4.21
N VAL A 26 42.15 7.41 -4.21
CA VAL A 26 41.38 7.45 -2.97
C VAL A 26 41.41 6.12 -2.20
N GLY A 27 41.53 4.99 -2.94
CA GLY A 27 41.61 3.65 -2.33
C GLY A 27 42.92 3.38 -1.59
N LEU A 28 44.00 4.15 -1.86
CA LEU A 28 45.30 3.99 -1.18
C LEU A 28 45.40 4.78 0.15
N LEU A 29 44.52 5.73 0.38
CA LEU A 29 44.53 6.60 1.57
C LEU A 29 43.47 6.25 2.62
N SER A 30 42.47 5.45 2.27
CA SER A 30 41.51 4.91 3.19
C SER A 30 41.78 3.42 3.45
N ARG A 31 42.54 3.11 4.53
CA ARG A 31 42.32 1.81 5.15
C ARG A 31 40.87 1.71 5.47
N PRO A 32 40.13 0.67 5.03
CA PRO A 32 38.84 0.40 5.61
C PRO A 32 39.11 0.09 7.09
N GLU A 33 38.90 1.07 7.96
CA GLU A 33 38.56 0.78 9.33
C GLU A 33 37.32 -0.11 9.20
N GLU A 34 37.47 -1.39 9.50
CA GLU A 34 36.34 -2.31 9.58
C GLU A 34 35.36 -1.68 10.55
N ALA A 35 34.41 -0.92 10.00
CA ALA A 35 33.24 -0.50 10.72
C ALA A 35 32.50 -1.81 11.07
N GLN A 36 32.88 -2.39 12.19
CA GLN A 36 32.08 -3.40 12.86
C GLN A 36 30.79 -2.70 13.30
N ALA A 37 29.90 -2.48 12.31
CA ALA A 37 28.51 -2.24 12.60
C ALA A 37 28.01 -3.52 13.28
N GLN A 38 28.20 -3.60 14.58
CA GLN A 38 27.50 -4.55 15.41
C GLN A 38 26.00 -4.18 15.30
N SER A 39 25.38 -4.65 14.23
CA SER A 39 23.94 -4.59 14.14
C SER A 39 23.40 -5.52 15.23
N SER A 40 22.84 -4.91 16.25
CA SER A 40 22.04 -5.62 17.28
C SER A 40 20.75 -6.22 16.71
N VAL A 41 20.65 -6.29 15.37
CA VAL A 41 19.51 -6.86 14.66
C VAL A 41 19.58 -8.38 14.79
N LYS A 42 18.68 -8.92 15.58
CA LYS A 42 18.51 -10.38 15.72
C LYS A 42 18.10 -10.96 14.36
N ALA A 43 19.01 -11.68 13.70
CA ALA A 43 18.69 -12.42 12.49
C ALA A 43 17.67 -13.52 12.84
N LEU A 44 16.55 -13.57 12.09
CA LEU A 44 15.57 -14.64 12.19
C LEU A 44 15.99 -15.76 11.23
N GLY A 45 16.02 -17.00 11.73
CA GLY A 45 16.27 -18.18 10.89
C GLY A 45 15.09 -18.48 9.96
N PRO A 46 15.21 -19.52 9.09
CA PRO A 46 14.16 -19.88 8.14
C PRO A 46 12.94 -20.52 8.81
N GLU A 47 13.04 -20.89 10.06
CA GLU A 47 11.98 -21.57 10.80
C GLU A 47 10.79 -20.65 11.09
N ALA A 48 9.60 -21.25 11.21
CA ALA A 48 8.38 -20.53 11.49
C ALA A 48 8.43 -19.85 12.86
N GLN A 49 8.08 -18.57 12.91
CA GLN A 49 8.07 -17.74 14.11
C GLN A 49 6.64 -17.47 14.56
N PRO A 50 6.33 -17.57 15.86
CA PRO A 50 5.04 -17.16 16.39
C PRO A 50 4.89 -15.64 16.30
N ILE A 51 3.77 -15.18 15.75
CA ILE A 51 3.43 -13.76 15.63
C ILE A 51 2.01 -13.47 16.11
N SER A 52 1.76 -12.20 16.43
CA SER A 52 0.44 -11.69 16.77
C SER A 52 0.11 -10.49 15.89
N LEU A 53 -1.03 -10.54 15.21
CA LEU A 53 -1.51 -9.48 14.32
C LEU A 53 -2.81 -8.88 14.86
N ASN A 54 -2.91 -7.56 14.89
CA ASN A 54 -4.16 -6.87 15.21
C ASN A 54 -4.95 -6.63 13.93
N VAL A 55 -5.94 -7.50 13.68
CA VAL A 55 -6.76 -7.47 12.46
C VAL A 55 -8.19 -7.10 12.83
N ASN A 56 -8.69 -5.99 12.28
CA ASN A 56 -10.04 -5.49 12.53
C ASN A 56 -10.38 -5.34 14.01
N GLY A 57 -9.38 -4.91 14.82
CA GLY A 57 -9.52 -4.73 16.27
C GLY A 57 -9.43 -6.03 17.09
N LYS A 58 -9.12 -7.16 16.49
CA LYS A 58 -8.92 -8.45 17.16
C LYS A 58 -7.46 -8.89 17.04
N VAL A 59 -6.88 -9.34 18.14
CA VAL A 59 -5.53 -9.92 18.15
C VAL A 59 -5.62 -11.38 17.75
N LEU A 60 -5.04 -11.71 16.60
CA LEU A 60 -4.97 -13.06 16.04
C LEU A 60 -3.53 -13.57 16.14
N LYS A 61 -3.38 -14.79 16.65
CA LYS A 61 -2.07 -15.45 16.81
C LYS A 61 -1.90 -16.52 15.73
N THR A 62 -0.70 -16.58 15.15
CA THR A 62 -0.33 -17.60 14.17
C THR A 62 1.18 -17.80 14.16
N SER A 63 1.67 -18.74 13.36
CA SER A 63 3.10 -18.95 13.14
C SER A 63 3.39 -18.80 11.66
N VAL A 64 4.44 -18.05 11.29
CA VAL A 64 4.79 -17.75 9.90
C VAL A 64 6.28 -17.89 9.66
N GLU A 65 6.65 -18.31 8.44
CA GLU A 65 8.04 -18.18 7.99
C GLU A 65 8.40 -16.69 7.82
N PRO A 66 9.66 -16.27 8.11
CA PRO A 66 10.05 -14.85 8.00
C PRO A 66 9.79 -14.21 6.63
N ARG A 67 9.77 -15.00 5.55
CA ARG A 67 9.51 -14.55 4.17
C ARG A 67 8.02 -14.46 3.81
N GLU A 68 7.11 -14.90 4.70
CA GLU A 68 5.68 -14.95 4.40
C GLU A 68 5.08 -13.55 4.40
N THR A 69 4.29 -13.24 3.36
CA THR A 69 3.65 -11.94 3.24
C THR A 69 2.43 -11.82 4.15
N LEU A 70 2.08 -10.58 4.50
CA LEU A 70 0.85 -10.29 5.24
C LEU A 70 -0.39 -10.81 4.48
N LEU A 71 -0.39 -10.69 3.14
CA LEU A 71 -1.46 -11.21 2.29
C LEU A 71 -1.64 -12.72 2.47
N ASP A 72 -0.54 -13.46 2.42
CA ASP A 72 -0.58 -14.92 2.52
C ASP A 72 -1.00 -15.39 3.90
N THR A 73 -0.45 -14.77 4.93
CA THR A 73 -0.80 -15.07 6.31
C THR A 73 -2.29 -14.85 6.58
N LEU A 74 -2.83 -13.70 6.17
CA LEU A 74 -4.25 -13.41 6.35
C LEU A 74 -5.14 -14.39 5.62
N ARG A 75 -4.80 -14.74 4.37
CA ARG A 75 -5.62 -15.63 3.55
C ARG A 75 -5.53 -17.10 3.92
N ASN A 76 -4.29 -17.58 4.15
CA ASN A 76 -4.03 -19.03 4.23
C ASN A 76 -4.03 -19.54 5.67
N ARG A 77 -3.79 -18.66 6.66
CA ARG A 77 -3.69 -19.05 8.08
C ARG A 77 -4.79 -18.46 8.94
N LEU A 78 -5.32 -17.27 8.57
CA LEU A 78 -6.28 -16.54 9.40
C LEU A 78 -7.66 -16.39 8.73
N GLU A 79 -7.88 -17.02 7.59
CA GLU A 79 -9.15 -17.09 6.85
C GLU A 79 -9.73 -15.72 6.42
N HIS A 80 -8.92 -14.67 6.45
CA HIS A 80 -9.29 -13.33 5.96
C HIS A 80 -9.05 -13.26 4.44
N THR A 81 -10.00 -13.76 3.66
CA THR A 81 -9.87 -13.97 2.21
C THR A 81 -10.30 -12.80 1.33
N GLY A 82 -10.77 -11.71 1.93
CA GLY A 82 -11.25 -10.54 1.21
C GLY A 82 -10.19 -9.88 0.33
N ALA A 83 -9.00 -9.62 0.86
CA ALA A 83 -7.87 -9.21 0.04
C ALA A 83 -7.46 -10.31 -0.94
N LYS A 84 -7.24 -9.98 -2.22
CA LYS A 84 -7.00 -10.98 -3.27
C LYS A 84 -5.55 -11.02 -3.73
N ARG A 85 -5.04 -12.25 -3.94
CA ARG A 85 -3.74 -12.45 -4.59
C ARG A 85 -3.94 -12.44 -6.12
N VAL A 86 -3.31 -11.50 -6.83
CA VAL A 86 -3.34 -11.38 -8.29
C VAL A 86 -1.92 -11.26 -8.84
N CYS A 87 -1.27 -10.09 -8.73
CA CYS A 87 0.08 -9.89 -9.26
C CYS A 87 1.19 -10.34 -8.32
N ASP A 88 0.93 -10.31 -7.02
CA ASP A 88 1.83 -10.67 -5.93
C ASP A 88 3.18 -9.91 -5.93
N ARG A 89 3.17 -8.68 -6.45
CA ARG A 89 4.37 -7.83 -6.62
C ARG A 89 4.09 -6.33 -6.51
N GLY A 90 3.04 -5.93 -5.78
CA GLY A 90 2.75 -4.51 -5.50
C GLY A 90 2.26 -3.68 -6.69
N THR A 91 1.72 -4.30 -7.77
CA THR A 91 1.39 -3.58 -9.00
C THR A 91 -0.10 -3.36 -9.21
N CYS A 92 -0.96 -4.30 -8.78
CA CYS A 92 -2.38 -4.31 -9.20
C CYS A 92 -3.37 -3.80 -8.16
N GLY A 93 -2.99 -3.70 -6.90
CA GLY A 93 -3.85 -3.22 -5.82
C GLY A 93 -4.98 -4.16 -5.37
N ALA A 94 -5.11 -5.38 -5.90
CA ALA A 94 -6.17 -6.31 -5.48
C ALA A 94 -6.03 -6.76 -4.00
N CYS A 95 -4.84 -6.67 -3.44
CA CYS A 95 -4.51 -6.98 -2.06
C CYS A 95 -4.52 -5.75 -1.13
N THR A 96 -5.08 -4.64 -1.56
CA THR A 96 -5.12 -3.39 -0.78
C THR A 96 -5.85 -3.59 0.56
N MET A 97 -5.24 -3.09 1.62
CA MET A 97 -5.81 -2.95 2.95
C MET A 97 -5.32 -1.65 3.61
N ILE A 98 -5.82 -1.33 4.78
CA ILE A 98 -5.37 -0.16 5.54
C ILE A 98 -4.54 -0.66 6.72
N VAL A 99 -3.29 -0.18 6.81
CA VAL A 99 -2.37 -0.50 7.89
C VAL A 99 -1.94 0.81 8.53
N ASP A 100 -2.19 0.96 9.83
CA ASP A 100 -1.97 2.21 10.58
C ASP A 100 -2.58 3.44 9.90
N GLY A 101 -3.81 3.31 9.39
CA GLY A 101 -4.53 4.40 8.68
C GLY A 101 -4.02 4.68 7.26
N LYS A 102 -3.03 3.95 6.75
CA LYS A 102 -2.46 4.13 5.41
C LYS A 102 -2.87 3.00 4.47
N VAL A 103 -3.26 3.35 3.25
CA VAL A 103 -3.54 2.39 2.18
C VAL A 103 -2.22 1.70 1.77
N GLN A 104 -2.17 0.38 1.86
CA GLN A 104 -0.98 -0.40 1.54
C GLN A 104 -1.33 -1.70 0.80
N TYR A 105 -0.39 -2.25 0.06
CA TYR A 105 -0.50 -3.53 -0.64
C TYR A 105 0.09 -4.64 0.22
N SER A 106 -0.75 -5.51 0.75
CA SER A 106 -0.32 -6.55 1.71
C SER A 106 0.62 -7.61 1.13
N CYS A 107 0.69 -7.76 -0.19
CA CYS A 107 1.66 -8.65 -0.84
C CYS A 107 3.11 -8.15 -0.77
N THR A 108 3.33 -6.90 -0.35
CA THR A 108 4.66 -6.29 -0.20
C THR A 108 5.07 -6.07 1.26
N ILE A 109 4.24 -6.51 2.20
CA ILE A 109 4.51 -6.40 3.63
C ILE A 109 4.80 -7.81 4.17
N LEU A 110 5.90 -7.99 4.89
CA LEU A 110 6.15 -9.23 5.61
C LEU A 110 5.23 -9.32 6.83
N ALA A 111 4.70 -10.50 7.08
CA ALA A 111 3.79 -10.71 8.21
C ALA A 111 4.46 -10.40 9.56
N ILE A 112 5.74 -10.72 9.71
CA ILE A 112 6.51 -10.44 10.91
C ILE A 112 6.67 -8.93 11.17
N ASP A 113 6.71 -8.09 10.11
CA ASP A 113 6.82 -6.64 10.21
C ASP A 113 5.48 -5.96 10.47
N ALA A 114 4.38 -6.71 10.31
CA ALA A 114 3.03 -6.22 10.57
C ALA A 114 2.59 -6.38 12.04
N GLN A 115 3.42 -6.97 12.90
CA GLN A 115 3.16 -7.07 14.33
C GLN A 115 3.05 -5.67 14.95
N ASN A 116 2.18 -5.53 15.96
CA ASN A 116 1.89 -4.26 16.66
C ASN A 116 1.28 -3.16 15.77
N ARG A 117 0.91 -3.47 14.53
CA ARG A 117 0.24 -2.53 13.60
C ARG A 117 -1.26 -2.80 13.58
N GLN A 118 -2.04 -1.72 13.34
CA GLN A 118 -3.48 -1.81 13.16
C GLN A 118 -3.79 -2.18 11.71
N ILE A 119 -4.30 -3.39 11.48
CA ILE A 119 -4.63 -3.89 10.15
C ILE A 119 -6.14 -3.86 9.98
N GLN A 120 -6.62 -3.16 8.96
CA GLN A 120 -8.02 -3.11 8.58
C GLN A 120 -8.22 -3.73 7.21
N THR A 121 -9.07 -4.74 7.14
CA THR A 121 -9.42 -5.47 5.91
C THR A 121 -10.87 -5.19 5.51
N ILE A 122 -11.26 -5.65 4.32
CA ILE A 122 -12.62 -5.44 3.78
C ILE A 122 -13.72 -6.00 4.70
N GLU A 123 -13.44 -7.07 5.41
CA GLU A 123 -14.37 -7.73 6.33
C GLU A 123 -14.84 -6.79 7.45
N SER A 124 -14.03 -5.79 7.82
CA SER A 124 -14.42 -4.80 8.83
C SER A 124 -15.55 -3.88 8.40
N LEU A 125 -15.77 -3.72 7.09
CA LEU A 125 -16.73 -2.76 6.56
C LEU A 125 -18.19 -3.25 6.64
N THR A 126 -18.39 -4.51 6.96
CA THR A 126 -19.72 -5.13 7.15
C THR A 126 -19.86 -5.79 8.51
N ALA A 127 -18.93 -5.52 9.43
CA ALA A 127 -18.93 -6.13 10.76
C ALA A 127 -20.03 -5.53 11.67
N ASN A 128 -20.51 -6.36 12.62
CA ASN A 128 -21.44 -5.95 13.69
C ASN A 128 -22.77 -5.35 13.16
N GLY A 129 -23.27 -5.83 12.02
CA GLY A 129 -24.52 -5.36 11.43
C GLY A 129 -24.46 -3.93 10.85
N LYS A 130 -23.31 -3.29 10.88
CA LYS A 130 -23.10 -1.97 10.28
C LYS A 130 -22.40 -2.11 8.94
N VAL A 131 -22.98 -1.55 7.89
CA VAL A 131 -22.42 -1.53 6.55
C VAL A 131 -21.86 -0.14 6.27
N HIS A 132 -20.56 -0.08 5.94
CA HIS A 132 -19.92 1.18 5.58
C HIS A 132 -20.53 1.73 4.26
N PRO A 133 -20.84 3.04 4.14
CA PRO A 133 -21.52 3.62 2.97
C PRO A 133 -20.85 3.35 1.61
N ILE A 134 -19.56 3.07 1.59
CA ILE A 134 -18.85 2.71 0.37
C ILE A 134 -19.35 1.39 -0.25
N VAL A 135 -19.81 0.45 0.57
CA VAL A 135 -20.24 -0.88 0.10
C VAL A 135 -21.53 -0.77 -0.75
N PRO A 136 -22.64 -0.20 -0.26
CA PRO A 136 -23.83 -0.01 -1.10
C PRO A 136 -23.55 0.92 -2.28
N ALA A 137 -22.71 1.93 -2.16
CA ALA A 137 -22.35 2.80 -3.27
C ALA A 137 -21.70 2.04 -4.44
N PHE A 138 -20.87 1.02 -4.16
CA PHE A 138 -20.32 0.16 -5.20
C PHE A 138 -21.40 -0.66 -5.93
N VAL A 139 -22.42 -1.13 -5.22
CA VAL A 139 -23.56 -1.84 -5.81
C VAL A 139 -24.40 -0.90 -6.68
N ASN A 140 -24.75 0.28 -6.15
CA ASN A 140 -25.63 1.25 -6.82
C ASN A 140 -25.03 1.81 -8.12
N ASN A 141 -23.73 1.77 -8.30
CA ASN A 141 -23.03 2.36 -9.45
C ASN A 141 -22.39 1.33 -10.39
N ASP A 142 -22.78 0.06 -10.32
CA ASP A 142 -22.17 -1.01 -11.11
C ASP A 142 -20.62 -0.99 -11.05
N ALA A 143 -20.08 -0.69 -9.86
CA ALA A 143 -18.65 -0.56 -9.65
C ALA A 143 -17.90 -1.90 -9.59
N GLN A 144 -18.59 -2.97 -9.92
CA GLN A 144 -18.06 -4.35 -9.95
C GLN A 144 -18.64 -5.12 -11.15
N GLN A 145 -17.88 -6.12 -11.62
CA GLN A 145 -18.34 -7.09 -12.59
C GLN A 145 -17.97 -8.50 -12.13
N CYS A 146 -16.72 -8.98 -12.35
CA CYS A 146 -16.29 -10.27 -11.80
C CYS A 146 -16.08 -10.26 -10.28
N GLY A 147 -15.99 -9.08 -9.66
CA GLY A 147 -15.83 -8.91 -8.21
C GLY A 147 -14.41 -9.12 -7.67
N TYR A 148 -13.46 -9.60 -8.46
CA TYR A 148 -12.16 -10.01 -7.95
C TYR A 148 -11.29 -8.84 -7.44
N CYS A 149 -11.26 -7.71 -8.14
CA CYS A 149 -10.55 -6.49 -7.73
C CYS A 149 -11.35 -5.64 -6.73
N THR A 150 -12.64 -5.90 -6.59
CA THR A 150 -13.57 -5.05 -5.81
C THR A 150 -13.15 -4.84 -4.36
N PRO A 151 -12.74 -5.86 -3.58
CA PRO A 151 -12.29 -5.63 -2.21
C PRO A 151 -11.11 -4.66 -2.11
N GLY A 152 -10.15 -4.77 -3.03
CA GLY A 152 -9.00 -3.86 -3.10
C GLY A 152 -9.42 -2.42 -3.42
N PHE A 153 -10.33 -2.23 -4.40
CA PHE A 153 -10.86 -0.90 -4.72
C PHE A 153 -11.67 -0.30 -3.56
N VAL A 154 -12.49 -1.09 -2.88
CA VAL A 154 -13.28 -0.61 -1.73
C VAL A 154 -12.35 -0.14 -0.61
N MET A 155 -11.32 -0.90 -0.27
CA MET A 155 -10.35 -0.49 0.76
C MET A 155 -9.52 0.73 0.34
N ALA A 156 -9.08 0.80 -0.92
CA ALA A 156 -8.40 1.97 -1.47
C ALA A 156 -9.31 3.21 -1.42
N SER A 157 -10.57 3.06 -1.81
CA SER A 157 -11.58 4.13 -1.79
C SER A 157 -11.87 4.62 -0.38
N LYS A 158 -12.02 3.70 0.59
CA LYS A 158 -12.18 4.07 1.99
C LYS A 158 -11.00 4.88 2.49
N GLY A 159 -9.78 4.37 2.35
CA GLY A 159 -8.59 5.09 2.82
C GLY A 159 -8.32 6.40 2.05
N PHE A 160 -8.81 6.53 0.82
CA PHE A 160 -8.80 7.79 0.09
C PHE A 160 -9.81 8.79 0.69
N LEU A 161 -11.04 8.36 0.98
CA LEU A 161 -12.08 9.19 1.58
C LEU A 161 -11.78 9.60 3.02
N ASP A 162 -11.09 8.78 3.79
CA ASP A 162 -10.64 9.12 5.15
C ASP A 162 -9.72 10.36 5.13
N ARG A 163 -8.96 10.56 4.05
CA ARG A 163 -8.03 11.68 3.88
C ARG A 163 -8.61 12.83 3.05
N ASN A 164 -9.53 12.54 2.16
CA ASN A 164 -10.20 13.50 1.30
C ASN A 164 -11.71 13.28 1.30
N PRO A 165 -12.44 13.85 2.28
CA PRO A 165 -13.88 13.58 2.47
C PRO A 165 -14.78 14.26 1.44
N ASN A 166 -14.25 15.18 0.63
CA ASN A 166 -14.99 15.91 -0.41
C ASN A 166 -14.22 15.96 -1.73
N PRO A 167 -13.99 14.80 -2.38
CA PRO A 167 -13.18 14.74 -3.59
C PRO A 167 -13.94 15.22 -4.82
N THR A 168 -13.19 15.74 -5.80
CA THR A 168 -13.66 15.89 -7.18
C THR A 168 -13.51 14.56 -7.94
N TYR A 169 -14.17 14.45 -9.11
CA TYR A 169 -14.06 13.27 -9.97
C TYR A 169 -12.61 12.99 -10.41
N GLU A 170 -11.85 14.05 -10.75
CA GLU A 170 -10.45 13.91 -11.16
C GLU A 170 -9.55 13.48 -9.98
N GLN A 171 -9.77 14.01 -8.79
CA GLN A 171 -9.06 13.57 -7.59
C GLN A 171 -9.29 12.09 -7.28
N VAL A 172 -10.53 11.59 -7.47
CA VAL A 172 -10.81 10.16 -7.32
C VAL A 172 -10.08 9.34 -8.36
N LYS A 173 -10.06 9.79 -9.62
CA LYS A 173 -9.36 9.12 -10.72
C LYS A 173 -7.86 8.97 -10.44
N GLU A 174 -7.22 10.03 -9.98
CA GLU A 174 -5.80 10.04 -9.62
C GLU A 174 -5.53 9.21 -8.37
N GLY A 175 -6.32 9.41 -7.31
CA GLY A 175 -6.15 8.77 -6.02
C GLY A 175 -6.32 7.25 -6.02
N LEU A 176 -7.05 6.70 -7.01
CA LEU A 176 -7.24 5.26 -7.18
C LEU A 176 -6.41 4.65 -8.32
N GLY A 177 -5.47 5.40 -8.90
CA GLY A 177 -4.64 4.97 -10.02
C GLY A 177 -3.78 3.73 -9.74
N GLY A 178 -3.54 3.38 -8.49
CA GLY A 178 -2.80 2.20 -8.07
C GLY A 178 -3.58 0.88 -8.11
N ASN A 179 -4.91 0.92 -8.36
CA ASN A 179 -5.76 -0.26 -8.40
C ASN A 179 -6.21 -0.56 -9.84
N LEU A 180 -6.07 -1.81 -10.26
CA LEU A 180 -6.39 -2.26 -11.62
C LEU A 180 -7.65 -3.12 -11.64
N CYS A 181 -8.52 -2.86 -12.64
CA CYS A 181 -9.69 -3.67 -12.96
C CYS A 181 -9.61 -4.18 -14.40
N ARG A 182 -9.59 -5.52 -14.58
CA ARG A 182 -9.56 -6.11 -15.93
C ARG A 182 -10.90 -5.99 -16.65
N CYS A 183 -12.02 -5.90 -15.92
CA CYS A 183 -13.35 -5.70 -16.48
C CYS A 183 -13.62 -4.25 -16.89
N GLY A 184 -12.80 -3.29 -16.47
CA GLY A 184 -12.93 -1.88 -16.86
C GLY A 184 -13.98 -1.08 -16.08
N THR A 185 -14.36 -1.47 -14.86
CA THR A 185 -15.43 -0.83 -14.06
C THR A 185 -15.05 0.55 -13.48
N TYR A 186 -14.02 1.19 -13.98
CA TYR A 186 -13.47 2.44 -13.43
C TYR A 186 -14.47 3.60 -13.34
N VAL A 187 -15.40 3.72 -14.29
CA VAL A 187 -16.43 4.77 -14.28
C VAL A 187 -17.37 4.56 -13.09
N GLY A 188 -17.84 3.33 -12.90
CA GLY A 188 -18.69 2.95 -11.78
C GLY A 188 -17.99 3.17 -10.43
N VAL A 189 -16.72 2.74 -10.33
CA VAL A 189 -15.89 2.95 -9.11
C VAL A 189 -15.80 4.43 -8.74
N ARG A 190 -15.52 5.32 -9.69
CA ARG A 190 -15.43 6.77 -9.43
C ARG A 190 -16.76 7.35 -8.96
N LYS A 191 -17.87 6.97 -9.60
CA LYS A 191 -19.23 7.38 -9.19
C LYS A 191 -19.55 6.88 -7.79
N ALA A 192 -19.23 5.62 -7.46
CA ALA A 192 -19.43 5.02 -6.16
C ALA A 192 -18.67 5.78 -5.05
N VAL A 193 -17.43 6.18 -5.29
CA VAL A 193 -16.66 6.97 -4.33
C VAL A 193 -17.29 8.33 -4.07
N LEU A 194 -17.77 9.01 -5.11
CA LEU A 194 -18.46 10.30 -4.96
C LEU A 194 -19.80 10.17 -4.23
N GLU A 195 -20.54 9.09 -4.46
CA GLU A 195 -21.78 8.78 -3.73
C GLU A 195 -21.48 8.52 -2.25
N ALA A 196 -20.49 7.66 -1.96
CA ALA A 196 -20.10 7.37 -0.59
C ALA A 196 -19.62 8.61 0.16
N ALA A 197 -18.88 9.51 -0.50
CA ALA A 197 -18.45 10.79 0.06
C ALA A 197 -19.66 11.65 0.49
N ARG A 198 -20.70 11.72 -0.34
CA ARG A 198 -21.94 12.44 0.00
C ARG A 198 -22.65 11.82 1.21
N SER A 199 -22.79 10.50 1.22
CA SER A 199 -23.43 9.76 2.30
C SER A 199 -22.70 9.93 3.64
N LEU A 200 -21.37 9.89 3.64
CA LEU A 200 -20.55 10.07 4.84
C LEU A 200 -20.69 11.48 5.41
N ARG A 201 -20.77 12.52 4.56
CA ARG A 201 -21.00 13.90 5.01
C ARG A 201 -22.38 14.10 5.61
N GLY A 202 -23.41 13.54 4.97
CA GLY A 202 -24.79 13.59 5.50
C GLY A 202 -24.91 12.95 6.88
N ALA A 203 -24.29 11.78 7.07
CA ALA A 203 -24.28 11.09 8.36
C ALA A 203 -23.52 11.86 9.46
N ASN A 204 -22.50 12.64 9.11
CA ASN A 204 -21.77 13.46 10.07
C ASN A 204 -22.53 14.75 10.42
N ALA A 205 -23.28 15.34 9.48
CA ALA A 205 -24.11 16.51 9.73
C ALA A 205 -25.26 16.19 10.73
N THR A 206 -25.88 15.02 10.61
CA THR A 206 -26.95 14.58 11.53
C THR A 206 -26.42 14.27 12.94
N LYS A 207 -25.19 13.75 13.08
CA LYS A 207 -24.59 13.53 14.41
C LYS A 207 -24.19 14.83 15.12
N GLY A 208 -23.81 15.86 14.40
CA GLY A 208 -23.51 17.18 14.96
C GLY A 208 -24.77 17.91 15.48
N ALA A 209 -25.91 17.70 14.84
CA ALA A 209 -27.19 18.32 15.22
C ALA A 209 -27.85 17.68 16.45
N THR A 210 -27.50 16.44 16.82
CA THR A 210 -28.05 15.74 18.00
C THR A 210 -27.23 15.97 19.27
N ASN A 211 -26.06 16.63 19.18
CA ASN A 211 -25.21 16.94 20.34
C ASN A 211 -25.15 18.46 20.65
N ALA A 212 -26.01 19.25 20.06
CA ALA A 212 -26.22 20.68 20.35
C ALA A 212 -27.61 20.88 20.98
#